data_361a4974a6fb47f4e312fdd1737276c5
#
_entry.id   361a4974a6fb47f4e312fdd1737276c5
#
_cell.length_a   1.000
_cell.length_b   1.000
_cell.length_c   1.000
_cell.angle_alpha   90.00
_cell.angle_beta   90.00
_cell.angle_gamma   90.00
#
_symmetry.space_group_name_H-M   'P 1'
#
loop_
_entity.id
_entity.type
_entity.pdbx_description
1 polymer ?
#
loop_
_entity_poly.entity_id
_entity_poly.type
_entity_poly.pdbx_seq_one_letter_code
_entity_poly.pdbx_strand_id
1 'polypeptide(L)'
;MRHANGLAAAAGVLIIAGAPAIAAPLNPKTVPDSARWVMHVDLEAGASTQIGRFLLDAIDEDSDGYKDIRQGLPGFTLAPEGGIHGMTIFGRSFGDDGPEQFVAYIDGDQRIGAWGDQIDAALRQAGQDSATIEVEGRRAWGIPIEDGDTTIFATLLAKGDARTWVISNDLLKVSQAAAFVEKGGGDGGALDGFEWRPGTVAMVGVKDPSEVADFDEMSAVIGQAKSIVARVGERDGVFFAEAKAVTEDPSGADQIARVLDGFVALGSMMQSNDPELARLMRFAHSLKISGDNGAVRVTFEHDAGEVLGLIKELKDEGEHDVELHFGHDDDEGDDD
;
A
#
# COMPACT_ATOMS: atom_id res chain seq x y z
N MET A 1 -5.94 -20.74 -11.46
CA MET A 1 -4.93 -20.21 -10.53
C MET A 1 -4.58 -18.74 -10.79
N ARG A 2 -5.50 -17.85 -11.24
CA ARG A 2 -5.17 -16.47 -11.66
C ARG A 2 -5.85 -15.36 -10.85
N HIS A 3 -6.63 -15.66 -9.81
CA HIS A 3 -7.47 -14.65 -9.13
C HIS A 3 -7.06 -14.31 -7.69
N ALA A 4 -6.22 -15.10 -7.02
CA ALA A 4 -5.73 -14.79 -5.66
C ALA A 4 -4.78 -13.59 -5.62
N ASN A 5 -4.12 -13.27 -6.73
CA ASN A 5 -3.21 -12.12 -6.82
C ASN A 5 -3.91 -10.75 -6.79
N GLY A 6 -5.24 -10.71 -7.00
CA GLY A 6 -5.99 -9.45 -7.06
C GLY A 6 -6.05 -8.69 -5.73
N LEU A 7 -6.18 -9.38 -4.60
CA LEU A 7 -6.28 -8.71 -3.29
C LEU A 7 -4.92 -8.28 -2.75
N ALA A 8 -3.87 -9.04 -3.01
CA ALA A 8 -2.50 -8.64 -2.65
C ALA A 8 -1.99 -7.51 -3.56
N ALA A 9 -2.36 -7.52 -4.85
CA ALA A 9 -2.06 -6.42 -5.77
C ALA A 9 -2.88 -5.16 -5.46
N ALA A 10 -4.13 -5.29 -5.00
CA ALA A 10 -4.95 -4.15 -4.59
C ALA A 10 -4.39 -3.43 -3.35
N ALA A 11 -3.66 -4.12 -2.48
CA ALA A 11 -2.97 -3.49 -1.36
C ALA A 11 -1.75 -2.65 -1.79
N GLY A 12 -1.20 -2.90 -2.98
CA GLY A 12 0.00 -2.23 -3.47
C GLY A 12 -0.24 -0.94 -4.28
N VAL A 13 -1.46 -0.66 -4.74
CA VAL A 13 -1.75 0.46 -5.64
C VAL A 13 -3.05 1.15 -5.24
N LEU A 14 -3.02 1.88 -4.14
CA LEU A 14 -4.14 2.73 -3.76
C LEU A 14 -3.66 4.16 -3.51
N ILE A 15 -3.80 5.01 -4.47
CA ILE A 15 -3.57 6.46 -4.32
C ILE A 15 -4.59 7.23 -5.15
N ILE A 16 -5.53 7.97 -4.57
CA ILE A 16 -6.04 9.23 -4.62
C ILE A 16 -7.20 9.98 -5.11
N ALA A 17 -7.71 11.07 -4.86
CA ALA A 17 -8.10 12.36 -5.39
C ALA A 17 -9.37 13.13 -4.95
N GLY A 18 -9.35 14.26 -4.47
CA GLY A 18 -9.82 15.63 -4.63
C GLY A 18 -11.16 16.17 -4.14
N ALA A 19 -11.24 16.65 -2.89
CA ALA A 19 -12.03 17.79 -2.39
C ALA A 19 -11.26 18.41 -1.21
N PRO A 20 -11.57 19.62 -0.68
CA PRO A 20 -10.89 20.08 0.52
C PRO A 20 -11.29 19.14 1.66
N ALA A 21 -10.47 18.18 1.90
CA ALA A 21 -10.73 17.06 2.75
C ALA A 21 -10.07 17.29 4.10
N ILE A 22 -10.67 16.79 5.12
CA ILE A 22 -10.02 16.63 6.41
C ILE A 22 -9.09 15.43 6.24
N ALA A 23 -7.82 15.69 5.88
CA ALA A 23 -6.83 14.63 5.71
C ALA A 23 -6.93 13.61 6.85
N ALA A 24 -6.87 12.33 6.51
CA ALA A 24 -6.85 11.22 7.46
C ALA A 24 -5.41 10.71 7.64
N PRO A 25 -4.52 11.48 8.28
CA PRO A 25 -3.12 11.09 8.44
C PRO A 25 -3.04 9.81 9.25
N LEU A 26 -2.03 9.01 8.97
CA LEU A 26 -1.75 7.82 9.77
C LEU A 26 -1.75 8.19 11.26
N ASN A 27 -2.58 7.49 12.02
CA ASN A 27 -2.52 7.56 13.48
C ASN A 27 -1.56 6.47 14.00
N PRO A 28 -0.33 6.81 14.41
CA PRO A 28 0.64 5.82 14.84
C PRO A 28 0.15 4.97 16.00
N LYS A 29 -0.74 5.52 16.85
CA LYS A 29 -1.28 4.81 18.00
C LYS A 29 -2.19 3.65 17.65
N THR A 30 -2.74 3.60 16.44
CA THR A 30 -3.57 2.47 16.00
C THR A 30 -2.75 1.28 15.50
N VAL A 31 -1.45 1.45 15.28
CA VAL A 31 -0.53 0.38 14.88
C VAL A 31 0.14 -0.20 16.11
N PRO A 32 -0.02 -1.50 16.41
CA PRO A 32 0.60 -2.13 17.58
C PRO A 32 2.12 -2.24 17.42
N ASP A 33 2.85 -2.19 18.54
CA ASP A 33 4.32 -2.26 18.56
C ASP A 33 4.89 -3.57 18.00
N SER A 34 4.05 -4.60 17.94
CA SER A 34 4.39 -5.90 17.33
C SER A 34 4.35 -5.90 15.79
N ALA A 35 3.84 -4.86 15.15
CA ALA A 35 3.90 -4.72 13.71
C ALA A 35 5.34 -4.54 13.24
N ARG A 36 5.70 -5.25 12.18
CA ARG A 36 7.02 -5.16 11.52
C ARG A 36 6.95 -4.35 10.24
N TRP A 37 5.80 -4.29 9.63
CA TRP A 37 5.54 -3.45 8.48
C TRP A 37 4.19 -2.77 8.59
N VAL A 38 4.09 -1.61 7.98
CA VAL A 38 2.85 -0.84 7.87
C VAL A 38 2.80 -0.14 6.53
N MET A 39 1.62 -0.09 5.95
CA MET A 39 1.28 0.73 4.79
C MET A 39 0.08 1.59 5.15
N HIS A 40 0.11 2.83 4.73
CA HIS A 40 -1.01 3.75 4.92
C HIS A 40 -1.23 4.59 3.68
N VAL A 41 -2.50 4.79 3.35
CA VAL A 41 -2.94 5.67 2.26
C VAL A 41 -3.97 6.64 2.83
N ASP A 42 -3.70 7.93 2.70
CA ASP A 42 -4.65 9.00 2.97
C ASP A 42 -5.40 9.31 1.67
N LEU A 43 -6.60 8.72 1.53
CA LEU A 43 -7.43 8.86 0.34
C LEU A 43 -7.94 10.28 0.17
N GLU A 44 -8.15 11.00 1.26
CA GLU A 44 -8.59 12.39 1.20
C GLU A 44 -7.46 13.33 0.79
N ALA A 45 -6.25 13.16 1.36
CA ALA A 45 -5.10 13.95 0.93
C ALA A 45 -4.76 13.67 -0.53
N GLY A 46 -4.73 12.41 -0.91
CA GLY A 46 -4.56 11.99 -2.30
C GLY A 46 -5.57 12.69 -3.17
N ALA A 47 -6.81 12.71 -2.79
CA ALA A 47 -7.93 13.30 -3.49
C ALA A 47 -7.83 14.80 -3.72
N SER A 48 -6.93 15.51 -3.11
CA SER A 48 -6.60 16.90 -3.43
C SER A 48 -5.48 17.04 -4.46
N THR A 49 -4.85 15.95 -4.89
CA THR A 49 -3.63 15.95 -5.71
C THR A 49 -3.90 15.61 -7.18
N GLN A 50 -3.01 16.03 -8.11
CA GLN A 50 -3.14 15.73 -9.53
C GLN A 50 -2.79 14.27 -9.84
N ILE A 51 -1.64 13.82 -9.29
CA ILE A 51 -1.17 12.46 -9.48
C ILE A 51 -2.16 11.50 -8.92
N GLY A 52 -2.68 11.86 -7.83
CA GLY A 52 -3.58 11.03 -7.20
C GLY A 52 -4.89 10.83 -7.88
N ARG A 53 -5.52 11.84 -8.42
CA ARG A 53 -6.70 11.72 -9.28
C ARG A 53 -6.47 10.74 -10.41
N PHE A 54 -5.35 10.90 -11.07
CA PHE A 54 -4.97 10.02 -12.17
C PHE A 54 -4.92 8.54 -11.74
N LEU A 55 -4.35 8.26 -10.58
CA LEU A 55 -4.23 6.88 -10.10
C LEU A 55 -5.57 6.28 -9.68
N LEU A 56 -6.51 7.07 -9.11
CA LEU A 56 -7.87 6.57 -8.84
C LEU A 56 -8.63 6.25 -10.12
N ASP A 57 -8.55 7.16 -11.08
CA ASP A 57 -9.18 6.95 -12.38
C ASP A 57 -8.64 5.66 -13.03
N ALA A 58 -7.32 5.45 -12.96
CA ALA A 58 -6.69 4.24 -13.47
C ALA A 58 -7.15 2.95 -12.75
N ILE A 59 -7.34 3.01 -11.42
CA ILE A 59 -7.86 1.86 -10.66
C ILE A 59 -9.31 1.56 -11.03
N ASP A 60 -10.14 2.59 -11.20
CA ASP A 60 -11.56 2.42 -11.56
C ASP A 60 -11.71 1.83 -12.98
N GLU A 61 -10.81 2.17 -13.89
CA GLU A 61 -10.83 1.70 -15.27
C GLU A 61 -10.24 0.29 -15.46
N ASP A 62 -9.11 0.00 -14.84
CA ASP A 62 -8.25 -1.13 -15.22
C ASP A 62 -8.24 -2.28 -14.18
N SER A 63 -8.69 -2.07 -12.94
CA SER A 63 -8.62 -3.10 -11.90
C SER A 63 -9.85 -4.02 -11.89
N ASP A 64 -9.69 -5.26 -12.32
CA ASP A 64 -10.75 -6.28 -12.24
C ASP A 64 -11.13 -6.57 -10.77
N GLY A 65 -10.17 -6.65 -9.87
CA GLY A 65 -10.45 -6.83 -8.43
C GLY A 65 -11.28 -5.69 -7.82
N TYR A 66 -11.09 -4.45 -8.29
CA TYR A 66 -11.92 -3.34 -7.86
C TYR A 66 -13.35 -3.43 -8.42
N LYS A 67 -13.50 -3.85 -9.68
CA LYS A 67 -14.81 -4.09 -10.30
C LYS A 67 -15.58 -5.18 -9.56
N ASP A 68 -14.90 -6.26 -9.15
CA ASP A 68 -15.50 -7.34 -8.37
C ASP A 68 -15.98 -6.87 -6.99
N ILE A 69 -15.18 -6.05 -6.29
CA ILE A 69 -15.59 -5.44 -5.03
C ILE A 69 -16.83 -4.56 -5.24
N ARG A 70 -16.89 -3.74 -6.29
CA ARG A 70 -18.06 -2.91 -6.60
C ARG A 70 -19.32 -3.71 -6.94
N GLN A 71 -19.16 -4.88 -7.56
CA GLN A 71 -20.31 -5.78 -7.80
C GLN A 71 -20.85 -6.35 -6.50
N GLY A 72 -19.96 -6.75 -5.57
CA GLY A 72 -20.33 -7.27 -4.26
C GLY A 72 -20.83 -6.21 -3.29
N LEU A 73 -20.32 -4.99 -3.39
CA LEU A 73 -20.65 -3.85 -2.53
C LEU A 73 -21.10 -2.65 -3.36
N PRO A 74 -22.37 -2.62 -3.80
CA PRO A 74 -22.92 -1.47 -4.53
C PRO A 74 -22.77 -0.19 -3.73
N GLY A 75 -22.07 0.81 -4.29
CA GLY A 75 -21.74 2.08 -3.61
C GLY A 75 -20.34 2.10 -2.97
N PHE A 76 -19.58 1.00 -3.04
CA PHE A 76 -18.16 1.04 -2.75
C PHE A 76 -17.45 1.90 -3.81
N THR A 77 -16.75 2.90 -3.37
CA THR A 77 -15.84 3.69 -4.20
C THR A 77 -14.71 4.20 -3.33
N LEU A 78 -13.53 4.21 -3.91
CA LEU A 78 -12.32 4.78 -3.29
C LEU A 78 -12.32 6.31 -3.35
N ALA A 79 -13.22 6.88 -4.14
CA ALA A 79 -13.43 8.32 -4.16
C ALA A 79 -14.02 8.79 -2.81
N PRO A 80 -13.74 10.03 -2.37
CA PRO A 80 -14.21 10.58 -1.09
C PRO A 80 -15.73 10.54 -0.92
N GLU A 81 -16.47 10.52 -2.03
CA GLU A 81 -17.93 10.38 -2.06
C GLU A 81 -18.39 9.04 -1.46
N GLY A 82 -17.55 8.00 -1.48
CA GLY A 82 -17.79 6.71 -0.84
C GLY A 82 -17.71 6.75 0.69
N GLY A 83 -17.16 7.81 1.25
CA GLY A 83 -17.01 7.99 2.70
C GLY A 83 -15.77 7.32 3.29
N ILE A 84 -14.86 6.81 2.45
CA ILE A 84 -13.55 6.33 2.91
C ILE A 84 -12.61 7.53 3.00
N HIS A 85 -11.93 7.65 4.15
CA HIS A 85 -10.97 8.72 4.40
C HIS A 85 -9.53 8.23 4.23
N GLY A 86 -9.25 7.00 4.68
CA GLY A 86 -7.92 6.40 4.57
C GLY A 86 -7.92 4.91 4.86
N MET A 87 -6.79 4.29 4.56
CA MET A 87 -6.58 2.87 4.81
C MET A 87 -5.20 2.64 5.41
N THR A 88 -5.16 1.82 6.45
CA THR A 88 -3.91 1.38 7.09
C THR A 88 -3.87 -0.13 7.09
N ILE A 89 -2.79 -0.72 6.60
CA ILE A 89 -2.56 -2.16 6.64
C ILE A 89 -1.23 -2.40 7.35
N PHE A 90 -1.18 -3.37 8.21
CA PHE A 90 0.05 -3.74 8.90
C PHE A 90 0.10 -5.24 9.22
N GLY A 91 1.30 -5.75 9.43
CA GLY A 91 1.53 -7.15 9.74
C GLY A 91 2.94 -7.41 10.25
N ARG A 92 3.33 -8.70 10.24
CA ARG A 92 4.65 -9.14 10.74
C ARG A 92 5.55 -9.67 9.64
N SER A 93 5.04 -10.46 8.72
CA SER A 93 5.82 -11.16 7.70
C SER A 93 5.08 -11.17 6.36
N PHE A 94 5.84 -11.36 5.31
CA PHE A 94 5.35 -11.71 3.98
C PHE A 94 5.78 -13.14 3.67
N GLY A 95 4.86 -13.94 3.13
CA GLY A 95 5.17 -15.21 2.48
C GLY A 95 5.25 -15.04 0.96
N ASP A 96 5.42 -16.15 0.26
CA ASP A 96 5.57 -16.16 -1.20
C ASP A 96 4.35 -15.57 -1.94
N ASP A 97 3.15 -15.71 -1.36
CA ASP A 97 1.89 -15.24 -1.95
C ASP A 97 1.42 -13.88 -1.37
N GLY A 98 2.23 -13.23 -0.53
CA GLY A 98 1.89 -11.93 0.08
C GLY A 98 1.87 -11.94 1.62
N PRO A 99 1.13 -11.00 2.26
CA PRO A 99 1.09 -10.91 3.72
C PRO A 99 0.49 -12.18 4.35
N GLU A 100 1.27 -12.91 5.14
CA GLU A 100 0.79 -14.13 5.80
C GLU A 100 -0.32 -13.86 6.82
N GLN A 101 -0.12 -12.83 7.63
CA GLN A 101 -1.08 -12.35 8.60
C GLN A 101 -1.07 -10.83 8.59
N PHE A 102 -2.21 -10.24 8.33
CA PHE A 102 -2.35 -8.80 8.29
C PHE A 102 -3.57 -8.33 9.09
N VAL A 103 -3.56 -7.07 9.43
CA VAL A 103 -4.74 -6.32 9.87
C VAL A 103 -4.86 -5.09 8.98
N ALA A 104 -6.06 -4.83 8.48
CA ALA A 104 -6.37 -3.62 7.75
C ALA A 104 -7.42 -2.80 8.51
N TYR A 105 -7.22 -1.50 8.54
CA TYR A 105 -8.22 -0.52 8.95
C TYR A 105 -8.67 0.25 7.72
N ILE A 106 -9.98 0.39 7.55
CA ILE A 106 -10.58 1.32 6.61
C ILE A 106 -11.32 2.36 7.43
N ASP A 107 -10.77 3.56 7.48
CA ASP A 107 -11.33 4.68 8.20
C ASP A 107 -12.24 5.50 7.29
N GLY A 108 -13.37 5.93 7.84
CA GLY A 108 -14.33 6.73 7.09
C GLY A 108 -15.45 7.27 7.97
N ASP A 109 -16.52 7.73 7.32
CA ASP A 109 -17.69 8.28 7.97
C ASP A 109 -18.88 7.28 8.00
N GLN A 110 -20.07 7.79 8.34
CA GLN A 110 -21.28 6.97 8.46
C GLN A 110 -21.65 6.20 7.18
N ARG A 111 -21.21 6.65 6.01
CA ARG A 111 -21.52 6.01 4.71
C ARG A 111 -20.95 4.59 4.63
N ILE A 112 -19.73 4.37 5.12
CA ILE A 112 -19.14 3.02 5.13
C ILE A 112 -19.79 2.09 6.18
N GLY A 113 -20.59 2.63 7.08
CA GLY A 113 -21.33 1.84 8.07
C GLY A 113 -22.38 0.91 7.46
N ALA A 114 -22.89 1.22 6.29
CA ALA A 114 -23.88 0.42 5.58
C ALA A 114 -23.29 -0.85 4.92
N TRP A 115 -21.99 -0.96 4.79
CA TRP A 115 -21.36 -2.11 4.10
C TRP A 115 -21.67 -3.46 4.73
N GLY A 116 -21.83 -3.52 6.06
CA GLY A 116 -22.19 -4.76 6.74
C GLY A 116 -23.52 -5.34 6.25
N ASP A 117 -24.53 -4.49 6.07
CA ASP A 117 -25.83 -4.92 5.55
C ASP A 117 -25.75 -5.30 4.05
N GLN A 118 -24.89 -4.64 3.29
CA GLN A 118 -24.64 -4.97 1.89
C GLN A 118 -23.91 -6.32 1.75
N ILE A 119 -22.90 -6.57 2.59
CA ILE A 119 -22.19 -7.88 2.67
C ILE A 119 -23.20 -8.98 2.98
N ASP A 120 -24.05 -8.79 3.98
CA ASP A 120 -25.08 -9.78 4.32
C ASP A 120 -26.07 -10.04 3.17
N ALA A 121 -26.42 -9.00 2.44
CA ALA A 121 -27.31 -9.12 1.28
C ALA A 121 -26.63 -9.87 0.13
N ALA A 122 -25.37 -9.55 -0.16
CA ALA A 122 -24.60 -10.18 -1.23
C ALA A 122 -24.37 -11.68 -0.94
N LEU A 123 -23.98 -12.04 0.28
CA LEU A 123 -23.77 -13.42 0.69
C LEU A 123 -25.07 -14.24 0.60
N ARG A 124 -26.19 -13.69 1.05
CA ARG A 124 -27.51 -14.34 0.90
C ARG A 124 -27.90 -14.53 -0.57
N GLN A 125 -27.62 -13.58 -1.42
CA GLN A 125 -27.89 -13.67 -2.86
C GLN A 125 -27.02 -14.75 -3.52
N ALA A 126 -25.79 -14.94 -3.06
CA ALA A 126 -24.89 -16.01 -3.49
C ALA A 126 -25.27 -17.40 -2.92
N GLY A 127 -26.33 -17.49 -2.12
CA GLY A 127 -26.74 -18.74 -1.46
C GLY A 127 -25.78 -19.16 -0.33
N GLN A 128 -24.95 -18.23 0.11
CA GLN A 128 -24.06 -18.42 1.25
C GLN A 128 -24.70 -17.80 2.50
N ASP A 129 -24.78 -18.56 3.59
CA ASP A 129 -25.14 -17.97 4.87
C ASP A 129 -23.98 -17.09 5.33
N SER A 130 -24.27 -15.81 5.59
CA SER A 130 -23.29 -14.95 6.23
C SER A 130 -22.96 -15.55 7.58
N ALA A 131 -21.70 -15.97 7.77
CA ALA A 131 -21.23 -16.35 9.08
C ALA A 131 -21.08 -15.08 9.93
N THR A 132 -22.24 -14.57 10.42
CA THR A 132 -22.20 -13.54 11.46
C THR A 132 -21.74 -14.21 12.74
N ILE A 133 -20.57 -13.84 13.19
CA ILE A 133 -19.92 -14.36 14.38
C ILE A 133 -19.94 -13.27 15.42
N GLU A 134 -20.27 -13.61 16.66
CA GLU A 134 -20.10 -12.70 17.78
C GLU A 134 -18.73 -12.93 18.43
N VAL A 135 -17.90 -11.90 18.45
CA VAL A 135 -16.57 -11.94 19.06
C VAL A 135 -16.44 -10.82 20.07
N GLU A 136 -16.30 -11.17 21.33
CA GLU A 136 -16.19 -10.23 22.47
C GLU A 136 -17.32 -9.18 22.48
N GLY A 137 -18.55 -9.60 22.19
CA GLY A 137 -19.72 -8.72 22.15
C GLY A 137 -19.84 -7.85 20.90
N ARG A 138 -19.02 -8.09 19.89
CA ARG A 138 -19.06 -7.39 18.59
C ARG A 138 -19.53 -8.33 17.50
N ARG A 139 -20.29 -7.79 16.59
CA ARG A 139 -20.63 -8.48 15.34
C ARG A 139 -19.40 -8.48 14.42
N ALA A 140 -18.99 -9.65 13.95
CA ALA A 140 -18.02 -9.85 12.91
C ALA A 140 -18.64 -10.60 11.73
N TRP A 141 -18.18 -10.31 10.53
CA TRP A 141 -18.56 -10.99 9.30
C TRP A 141 -17.41 -11.89 8.84
N GLY A 142 -17.71 -13.15 8.53
CA GLY A 142 -16.79 -14.04 7.82
C GLY A 142 -17.17 -14.07 6.35
N ILE A 143 -16.26 -13.65 5.49
CA ILE A 143 -16.44 -13.54 4.04
C ILE A 143 -15.51 -14.58 3.40
N PRO A 144 -16.04 -15.69 2.85
CA PRO A 144 -15.21 -16.66 2.15
C PRO A 144 -14.68 -16.03 0.84
N ILE A 145 -13.43 -16.34 0.51
CA ILE A 145 -12.85 -16.01 -0.80
C ILE A 145 -13.11 -17.18 -1.78
N GLU A 146 -13.09 -16.92 -3.07
CA GLU A 146 -13.56 -17.83 -4.14
C GLU A 146 -12.99 -19.26 -4.10
N ASP A 147 -11.78 -19.46 -3.63
CA ASP A 147 -11.14 -20.77 -3.49
C ASP A 147 -11.66 -21.58 -2.27
N GLY A 148 -12.46 -20.95 -1.40
CA GLY A 148 -13.12 -21.59 -0.25
C GLY A 148 -12.21 -21.91 0.93
N ASP A 149 -10.91 -21.84 0.76
CA ASP A 149 -9.92 -22.17 1.79
C ASP A 149 -9.58 -20.96 2.67
N THR A 150 -9.81 -19.73 2.19
CA THR A 150 -9.52 -18.51 2.92
C THR A 150 -10.79 -17.77 3.30
N THR A 151 -10.90 -17.36 4.55
CA THR A 151 -11.97 -16.50 5.05
C THR A 151 -11.40 -15.17 5.53
N ILE A 152 -11.95 -14.07 5.04
CA ILE A 152 -11.67 -12.74 5.56
C ILE A 152 -12.69 -12.40 6.63
N PHE A 153 -12.22 -11.97 7.77
CA PHE A 153 -13.05 -11.53 8.88
C PHE A 153 -13.04 -10.01 8.96
N ALA A 154 -14.20 -9.42 9.22
CA ALA A 154 -14.35 -7.98 9.33
C ALA A 154 -15.26 -7.61 10.50
N THR A 155 -14.96 -6.51 11.19
CA THR A 155 -15.85 -5.91 12.19
C THR A 155 -15.86 -4.40 12.05
N LEU A 156 -16.97 -3.77 12.43
CA LEU A 156 -17.15 -2.33 12.34
C LEU A 156 -17.09 -1.69 13.73
N LEU A 157 -16.19 -0.73 13.87
CA LEU A 157 -16.13 0.15 15.03
C LEU A 157 -16.84 1.47 14.73
N ALA A 158 -17.57 2.02 15.70
CA ALA A 158 -18.29 3.28 15.60
C ALA A 158 -17.92 4.20 16.76
N LYS A 159 -17.46 5.42 16.44
CA LYS A 159 -17.13 6.44 17.43
C LYS A 159 -17.65 7.80 16.96
N GLY A 160 -18.82 8.21 17.45
CA GLY A 160 -19.52 9.38 16.90
C GLY A 160 -19.89 9.14 15.43
N ASP A 161 -19.47 10.05 14.56
CA ASP A 161 -19.68 9.94 13.11
C ASP A 161 -18.61 9.09 12.41
N ALA A 162 -17.47 8.89 13.04
CA ALA A 162 -16.39 8.07 12.49
C ALA A 162 -16.75 6.59 12.50
N ARG A 163 -16.30 5.90 11.45
CA ARG A 163 -16.40 4.46 11.26
C ARG A 163 -15.03 3.90 10.90
N THR A 164 -14.69 2.76 11.50
CA THR A 164 -13.47 2.03 11.15
C THR A 164 -13.83 0.57 10.95
N TRP A 165 -13.63 0.07 9.74
CA TRP A 165 -13.63 -1.36 9.49
C TRP A 165 -12.28 -1.95 9.88
N VAL A 166 -12.32 -3.03 10.67
CA VAL A 166 -11.15 -3.82 11.06
C VAL A 166 -11.24 -5.14 10.33
N ILE A 167 -10.28 -5.45 9.51
CA ILE A 167 -10.28 -6.58 8.57
C ILE A 167 -9.01 -7.40 8.77
N SER A 168 -9.11 -8.72 8.73
CA SER A 168 -7.97 -9.65 8.75
C SER A 168 -8.39 -11.02 8.19
N ASN A 169 -7.42 -11.82 7.81
CA ASN A 169 -7.59 -13.26 7.53
C ASN A 169 -7.62 -14.13 8.81
N ASP A 170 -7.55 -13.52 9.99
CA ASP A 170 -7.57 -14.18 11.29
C ASP A 170 -8.60 -13.49 12.22
N LEU A 171 -9.63 -14.22 12.64
CA LEU A 171 -10.70 -13.70 13.50
C LEU A 171 -10.17 -13.18 14.85
N LEU A 172 -9.16 -13.84 15.43
CA LEU A 172 -8.56 -13.40 16.69
C LEU A 172 -7.83 -12.06 16.51
N LYS A 173 -7.17 -11.86 15.37
CA LYS A 173 -6.52 -10.59 15.04
C LYS A 173 -7.53 -9.44 14.89
N VAL A 174 -8.68 -9.71 14.24
CA VAL A 174 -9.77 -8.72 14.16
C VAL A 174 -10.22 -8.30 15.56
N SER A 175 -10.47 -9.27 16.46
CA SER A 175 -10.89 -8.96 17.82
C SER A 175 -9.85 -8.17 18.61
N GLN A 176 -8.59 -8.60 18.55
CA GLN A 176 -7.48 -7.92 19.23
C GLN A 176 -7.27 -6.50 18.72
N ALA A 177 -7.30 -6.31 17.40
CA ALA A 177 -7.12 -5.02 16.76
C ALA A 177 -8.29 -4.07 17.07
N ALA A 178 -9.52 -4.56 17.03
CA ALA A 178 -10.69 -3.79 17.42
C ALA A 178 -10.60 -3.32 18.88
N ALA A 179 -10.30 -4.24 19.80
CA ALA A 179 -10.12 -3.91 21.21
C ALA A 179 -8.96 -2.93 21.46
N PHE A 180 -7.89 -3.02 20.66
CA PHE A 180 -6.74 -2.12 20.73
C PHE A 180 -7.12 -0.69 20.35
N VAL A 181 -7.84 -0.51 19.22
CA VAL A 181 -8.32 0.80 18.78
C VAL A 181 -9.31 1.42 19.77
N GLU A 182 -10.26 0.63 20.31
CA GLU A 182 -11.25 1.12 21.28
C GLU A 182 -10.61 1.60 22.60
N LYS A 183 -9.53 0.96 23.02
CA LYS A 183 -8.75 1.39 24.21
C LYS A 183 -7.90 2.65 23.96
N GLY A 184 -7.92 3.19 22.74
CA GLY A 184 -7.14 4.36 22.34
C GLY A 184 -5.77 4.04 21.75
N GLY A 185 -5.51 2.76 21.44
CA GLY A 185 -4.26 2.29 20.85
C GLY A 185 -3.11 2.20 21.82
N GLY A 186 -1.88 2.17 21.28
CA GLY A 186 -0.63 2.10 22.00
C GLY A 186 0.15 3.42 21.98
N ASP A 187 1.45 3.33 22.24
CA ASP A 187 2.34 4.48 22.24
C ASP A 187 2.85 4.86 20.84
N GLY A 188 2.57 4.02 19.84
CA GLY A 188 2.98 4.25 18.44
C GLY A 188 4.43 3.86 18.15
N GLY A 189 5.07 3.10 19.05
CA GLY A 189 6.49 2.73 18.97
C GLY A 189 6.87 1.87 17.75
N ALA A 190 5.89 1.21 17.11
CA ALA A 190 6.14 0.53 15.82
C ALA A 190 6.56 1.50 14.72
N LEU A 191 6.20 2.77 14.86
CA LEU A 191 6.43 3.84 13.90
C LEU A 191 7.38 4.91 14.42
N ASP A 192 8.23 4.59 15.40
CA ASP A 192 9.24 5.51 15.89
C ASP A 192 10.14 6.00 14.75
N GLY A 193 10.23 7.32 14.62
CA GLY A 193 10.95 7.97 13.52
C GLY A 193 10.14 8.16 12.21
N PHE A 194 8.86 7.81 12.22
CA PHE A 194 7.92 8.10 11.14
C PHE A 194 7.28 9.46 11.37
N GLU A 195 7.73 10.44 10.63
CA GLU A 195 7.11 11.76 10.65
C GLU A 195 6.15 11.90 9.48
N TRP A 196 4.88 12.18 9.77
CA TRP A 196 3.91 12.52 8.72
C TRP A 196 4.22 13.93 8.20
N ARG A 197 4.52 14.01 6.91
CA ARG A 197 4.75 15.30 6.24
C ARG A 197 3.40 15.78 5.65
N PRO A 198 3.03 17.06 5.80
CA PRO A 198 1.86 17.60 5.12
C PRO A 198 1.89 17.36 3.62
N GLY A 199 0.78 16.89 3.06
CA GLY A 199 0.67 16.50 1.67
C GLY A 199 1.14 15.06 1.37
N THR A 200 1.55 14.29 2.40
CA THR A 200 1.78 12.85 2.22
C THR A 200 0.46 12.16 1.88
N VAL A 201 0.49 11.35 0.85
CA VAL A 201 -0.65 10.59 0.34
C VAL A 201 -0.52 9.12 0.69
N ALA A 202 0.67 8.57 0.55
CA ALA A 202 0.95 7.20 0.90
C ALA A 202 2.28 7.08 1.63
N MET A 203 2.34 6.10 2.53
CA MET A 203 3.54 5.79 3.29
C MET A 203 3.64 4.29 3.51
N VAL A 204 4.85 3.77 3.42
CA VAL A 204 5.21 2.42 3.85
C VAL A 204 6.35 2.49 4.85
N GLY A 205 6.29 1.62 5.84
CA GLY A 205 7.33 1.47 6.82
C GLY A 205 7.60 0.01 7.14
N VAL A 206 8.87 -0.34 7.26
CA VAL A 206 9.32 -1.68 7.59
C VAL A 206 10.36 -1.57 8.70
N LYS A 207 10.20 -2.36 9.74
CA LYS A 207 11.14 -2.53 10.84
C LYS A 207 11.80 -3.90 10.71
N ASP A 208 13.11 -3.95 10.90
CA ASP A 208 13.92 -5.16 10.73
C ASP A 208 13.59 -5.88 9.39
N PRO A 209 13.88 -5.25 8.21
CA PRO A 209 13.42 -5.73 6.91
C PRO A 209 13.80 -7.19 6.62
N SER A 210 14.93 -7.67 7.10
CA SER A 210 15.39 -9.05 6.96
C SER A 210 14.51 -10.08 7.69
N GLU A 211 13.68 -9.66 8.64
CA GLU A 211 12.71 -10.51 9.33
C GLU A 211 11.32 -10.48 8.66
N VAL A 212 11.12 -9.59 7.68
CA VAL A 212 9.82 -9.36 7.07
C VAL A 212 9.68 -10.11 5.75
N ALA A 213 10.73 -10.14 4.95
CA ALA A 213 10.75 -10.85 3.66
C ALA A 213 12.15 -11.29 3.30
N ASP A 214 12.25 -12.34 2.49
CA ASP A 214 13.51 -12.79 1.89
C ASP A 214 13.75 -12.00 0.60
N PHE A 215 14.70 -11.07 0.63
CA PHE A 215 15.02 -10.19 -0.49
C PHE A 215 16.30 -10.70 -1.18
N ASP A 216 16.24 -11.75 -1.99
CA ASP A 216 17.36 -12.49 -2.57
C ASP A 216 18.51 -11.62 -3.11
N GLU A 217 18.25 -10.63 -3.95
CA GLU A 217 19.31 -9.87 -4.62
C GLU A 217 19.61 -8.50 -4.01
N MET A 218 18.64 -7.86 -3.37
CA MET A 218 18.81 -6.58 -2.66
C MET A 218 19.18 -6.76 -1.18
N SER A 219 19.28 -7.99 -0.71
CA SER A 219 19.43 -8.35 0.71
C SER A 219 20.66 -7.73 1.38
N ALA A 220 21.77 -7.61 0.66
CA ALA A 220 23.01 -7.07 1.23
C ALA A 220 22.89 -5.57 1.64
N VAL A 221 22.05 -4.80 0.97
CA VAL A 221 21.81 -3.38 1.27
C VAL A 221 20.64 -3.22 2.24
N ILE A 222 19.52 -3.89 1.95
CA ILE A 222 18.30 -3.83 2.75
C ILE A 222 18.49 -4.50 4.11
N GLY A 223 19.22 -5.62 4.15
CA GLY A 223 19.52 -6.37 5.38
C GLY A 223 20.39 -5.62 6.41
N GLN A 224 21.06 -4.53 6.00
CA GLN A 224 21.77 -3.65 6.94
C GLN A 224 20.86 -2.58 7.56
N ALA A 225 19.65 -2.42 7.05
CA ALA A 225 18.71 -1.45 7.58
C ALA A 225 17.97 -2.02 8.80
N LYS A 226 17.93 -1.26 9.87
CA LYS A 226 17.09 -1.51 11.05
C LYS A 226 15.63 -1.10 10.79
N SER A 227 15.44 -0.07 9.98
CA SER A 227 14.13 0.35 9.53
C SER A 227 14.21 1.09 8.20
N ILE A 228 13.17 0.94 7.40
CA ILE A 228 12.99 1.67 6.15
C ILE A 228 11.63 2.34 6.19
N VAL A 229 11.58 3.61 5.80
CA VAL A 229 10.35 4.37 5.61
C VAL A 229 10.39 4.98 4.23
N ALA A 230 9.32 4.81 3.48
CA ALA A 230 9.14 5.56 2.24
C ALA A 230 7.78 6.25 2.26
N ARG A 231 7.72 7.43 1.67
CA ARG A 231 6.47 8.20 1.54
C ARG A 231 6.45 8.95 0.22
N VAL A 232 5.25 9.12 -0.28
CA VAL A 232 4.98 9.90 -1.49
C VAL A 232 3.83 10.85 -1.23
N GLY A 233 3.82 11.96 -1.94
CA GLY A 233 2.74 12.93 -1.83
C GLY A 233 2.87 14.08 -2.80
N GLU A 234 1.95 15.03 -2.68
CA GLU A 234 1.95 16.26 -3.47
C GLU A 234 1.57 17.42 -2.57
N ARG A 235 2.27 18.53 -2.70
CA ARG A 235 1.97 19.77 -1.99
C ARG A 235 2.28 20.97 -2.87
N ASP A 236 1.31 21.85 -3.00
CA ASP A 236 1.43 23.09 -3.79
C ASP A 236 1.85 22.83 -5.24
N GLY A 237 1.38 21.73 -5.85
CA GLY A 237 1.72 21.32 -7.22
C GLY A 237 3.11 20.69 -7.36
N VAL A 238 3.80 20.41 -6.25
CA VAL A 238 5.08 19.70 -6.22
C VAL A 238 4.85 18.28 -5.70
N PHE A 239 5.10 17.30 -6.55
CA PHE A 239 5.22 15.90 -6.17
C PHE A 239 6.50 15.68 -5.36
N PHE A 240 6.42 14.91 -4.31
CA PHE A 240 7.58 14.46 -3.57
C PHE A 240 7.54 12.95 -3.30
N ALA A 241 8.72 12.34 -3.36
CA ALA A 241 8.97 11.01 -2.85
C ALA A 241 10.17 11.07 -1.89
N GLU A 242 10.08 10.41 -0.77
CA GLU A 242 11.14 10.35 0.23
C GLU A 242 11.27 8.94 0.76
N ALA A 243 12.50 8.43 0.81
CA ALA A 243 12.84 7.20 1.50
C ALA A 243 13.92 7.48 2.54
N LYS A 244 13.80 6.86 3.71
CA LYS A 244 14.79 6.91 4.80
C LYS A 244 15.07 5.49 5.27
N ALA A 245 16.32 5.07 5.25
CA ALA A 245 16.77 3.84 5.86
C ALA A 245 17.67 4.17 7.06
N VAL A 246 17.38 3.58 8.21
CA VAL A 246 18.19 3.68 9.41
C VAL A 246 19.01 2.40 9.55
N THR A 247 20.32 2.50 9.71
CA THR A 247 21.24 1.37 9.86
C THR A 247 21.67 1.20 11.31
N GLU A 248 22.09 0.02 11.71
CA GLU A 248 22.66 -0.21 13.03
C GLU A 248 24.04 0.45 13.19
N ASP A 249 24.84 0.41 12.13
CA ASP A 249 26.15 1.01 12.06
C ASP A 249 26.11 2.28 11.19
N PRO A 250 26.61 3.44 11.69
CA PRO A 250 26.74 4.65 10.91
C PRO A 250 27.51 4.47 9.59
N SER A 251 28.52 3.58 9.55
CA SER A 251 29.27 3.28 8.33
C SER A 251 28.42 2.60 7.24
N GLY A 252 27.38 1.85 7.62
CA GLY A 252 26.42 1.24 6.71
C GLY A 252 25.63 2.29 5.92
N ALA A 253 25.22 3.37 6.57
CA ALA A 253 24.53 4.47 5.92
C ALA A 253 25.37 5.11 4.80
N ASP A 254 26.63 5.39 5.07
CA ASP A 254 27.54 5.94 4.08
C ASP A 254 27.81 4.98 2.92
N GLN A 255 27.81 3.67 3.18
CA GLN A 255 27.97 2.67 2.15
C GLN A 255 26.73 2.60 1.25
N ILE A 256 25.54 2.56 1.84
CA ILE A 256 24.27 2.57 1.08
C ILE A 256 24.17 3.84 0.22
N ALA A 257 24.46 5.01 0.79
CA ALA A 257 24.43 6.26 0.03
C ALA A 257 25.36 6.24 -1.19
N ARG A 258 26.60 5.74 -1.02
CA ARG A 258 27.56 5.61 -2.14
C ARG A 258 27.11 4.62 -3.21
N VAL A 259 26.47 3.51 -2.84
CA VAL A 259 25.92 2.55 -3.79
C VAL A 259 24.81 3.21 -4.62
N LEU A 260 23.87 3.92 -3.96
CA LEU A 260 22.79 4.64 -4.63
C LEU A 260 23.32 5.75 -5.57
N ASP A 261 24.29 6.53 -5.11
CA ASP A 261 24.96 7.53 -5.97
C ASP A 261 25.62 6.89 -7.19
N GLY A 262 26.22 5.71 -7.02
CA GLY A 262 26.80 4.91 -8.10
C GLY A 262 25.77 4.47 -9.14
N PHE A 263 24.58 4.04 -8.72
CA PHE A 263 23.48 3.70 -9.62
C PHE A 263 22.99 4.90 -10.43
N VAL A 264 22.82 6.05 -9.77
CA VAL A 264 22.42 7.29 -10.46
C VAL A 264 23.48 7.71 -11.48
N ALA A 265 24.77 7.62 -11.13
CA ALA A 265 25.87 7.91 -12.04
C ALA A 265 25.90 6.95 -13.23
N LEU A 266 25.73 5.64 -13.01
CA LEU A 266 25.69 4.63 -14.06
C LEU A 266 24.52 4.88 -15.02
N GLY A 267 23.30 5.13 -14.50
CA GLY A 267 22.14 5.49 -15.31
C GLY A 267 22.37 6.72 -16.16
N SER A 268 23.04 7.74 -15.61
CA SER A 268 23.40 8.94 -16.35
C SER A 268 24.39 8.68 -17.50
N MET A 269 25.24 7.67 -17.39
CA MET A 269 26.15 7.26 -18.48
C MET A 269 25.43 6.48 -19.58
N MET A 270 24.40 5.71 -19.25
CA MET A 270 23.66 4.88 -20.20
C MET A 270 22.62 5.66 -21.00
N GLN A 271 22.16 6.81 -20.55
CA GLN A 271 21.09 7.61 -21.17
C GLN A 271 21.34 8.02 -22.63
N SER A 272 22.61 8.02 -23.09
CA SER A 272 22.97 8.46 -24.44
C SER A 272 22.47 7.51 -25.55
N ASN A 273 22.12 6.28 -25.22
CA ASN A 273 21.77 5.24 -26.18
C ASN A 273 20.28 4.83 -26.13
N ASP A 274 19.54 5.27 -25.11
CA ASP A 274 18.17 4.88 -24.86
C ASP A 274 17.29 6.12 -24.57
N PRO A 275 16.33 6.45 -25.45
CA PRO A 275 15.46 7.62 -25.28
C PRO A 275 14.57 7.53 -24.02
N GLU A 276 14.12 6.34 -23.63
CA GLU A 276 13.28 6.15 -22.45
C GLU A 276 14.10 6.38 -21.18
N LEU A 277 15.29 5.76 -21.13
CA LEU A 277 16.23 6.00 -20.04
C LEU A 277 16.63 7.47 -19.96
N ALA A 278 16.79 8.14 -21.09
CA ALA A 278 17.09 9.57 -21.12
C ALA A 278 15.95 10.43 -20.55
N ARG A 279 14.69 10.02 -20.71
CA ARG A 279 13.54 10.67 -20.07
C ARG A 279 13.55 10.48 -18.55
N LEU A 280 13.70 9.22 -18.09
CA LEU A 280 13.78 8.90 -16.67
C LEU A 280 14.95 9.63 -16.00
N MET A 281 16.10 9.68 -16.65
CA MET A 281 17.29 10.35 -16.12
C MET A 281 17.16 11.87 -16.00
N ARG A 282 16.24 12.51 -16.73
CA ARG A 282 15.92 13.95 -16.50
C ARG A 282 15.39 14.15 -15.08
N PHE A 283 14.62 13.22 -14.57
CA PHE A 283 14.10 13.25 -13.20
C PHE A 283 15.14 12.82 -12.17
N ALA A 284 16.10 11.98 -12.55
CA ALA A 284 17.17 11.55 -11.65
C ALA A 284 18.01 12.71 -11.09
N HIS A 285 18.13 13.82 -11.83
CA HIS A 285 18.79 15.03 -11.32
C HIS A 285 18.06 15.69 -10.14
N SER A 286 16.78 15.39 -9.94
CA SER A 286 16.00 15.85 -8.79
C SER A 286 16.16 14.95 -7.57
N LEU A 287 16.83 13.80 -7.72
CA LEU A 287 17.18 12.93 -6.60
C LEU A 287 18.29 13.55 -5.76
N LYS A 288 18.08 13.59 -4.46
CA LYS A 288 19.09 13.98 -3.47
C LYS A 288 19.31 12.81 -2.54
N ILE A 289 20.53 12.32 -2.49
CA ILE A 289 20.94 11.23 -1.62
C ILE A 289 21.85 11.83 -0.53
N SER A 290 21.58 11.50 0.71
CA SER A 290 22.39 11.95 1.85
C SER A 290 22.49 10.86 2.89
N GLY A 291 23.70 10.66 3.44
CA GLY A 291 23.97 9.83 4.59
C GLY A 291 24.35 10.72 5.78
N ASP A 292 23.70 10.55 6.92
CA ASP A 292 24.02 11.25 8.16
C ASP A 292 23.59 10.43 9.37
N ASN A 293 24.46 10.35 10.39
CA ASN A 293 24.19 9.75 11.71
C ASN A 293 23.53 8.35 11.67
N GLY A 294 23.99 7.48 10.76
CA GLY A 294 23.44 6.13 10.62
C GLY A 294 22.11 6.05 9.88
N ALA A 295 21.75 7.09 9.15
CA ALA A 295 20.58 7.08 8.28
C ALA A 295 20.94 7.53 6.87
N VAL A 296 20.36 6.84 5.89
CA VAL A 296 20.36 7.28 4.49
C VAL A 296 19.00 7.87 4.18
N ARG A 297 19.00 9.02 3.52
CA ARG A 297 17.79 9.66 3.02
C ARG A 297 17.92 9.88 1.51
N VAL A 298 16.91 9.44 0.79
CA VAL A 298 16.71 9.73 -0.63
C VAL A 298 15.49 10.61 -0.74
N THR A 299 15.60 11.74 -1.41
CA THR A 299 14.48 12.64 -1.66
C THR A 299 14.40 12.98 -3.13
N PHE A 300 13.19 13.05 -3.62
CA PHE A 300 12.84 13.45 -4.95
C PHE A 300 11.74 14.51 -4.86
N GLU A 301 11.91 15.66 -5.50
CA GLU A 301 10.88 16.70 -5.59
C GLU A 301 10.84 17.22 -7.03
N HIS A 302 9.65 17.26 -7.63
CA HIS A 302 9.47 17.73 -9.01
C HIS A 302 8.07 18.29 -9.22
N ASP A 303 7.87 19.06 -10.29
CA ASP A 303 6.53 19.52 -10.67
C ASP A 303 5.59 18.33 -10.89
N ALA A 304 4.41 18.38 -10.26
CA ALA A 304 3.48 17.24 -10.29
C ALA A 304 2.90 17.00 -11.69
N GLY A 305 2.72 18.07 -12.49
CA GLY A 305 2.24 17.95 -13.86
C GLY A 305 3.26 17.29 -14.77
N GLU A 306 4.56 17.59 -14.59
CA GLU A 306 5.61 16.93 -15.36
C GLU A 306 5.76 15.44 -14.98
N VAL A 307 5.68 15.10 -13.69
CA VAL A 307 5.68 13.71 -13.24
C VAL A 307 4.48 12.96 -13.80
N LEU A 308 3.29 13.57 -13.77
CA LEU A 308 2.08 12.98 -14.33
C LEU A 308 2.19 12.77 -15.84
N GLY A 309 2.81 13.71 -16.55
CA GLY A 309 3.11 13.58 -17.98
C GLY A 309 3.95 12.34 -18.26
N LEU A 310 5.02 12.15 -17.50
CA LEU A 310 5.89 10.97 -17.63
C LEU A 310 5.14 9.66 -17.35
N ILE A 311 4.31 9.60 -16.29
CA ILE A 311 3.54 8.40 -15.95
C ILE A 311 2.59 8.03 -17.10
N LYS A 312 1.91 9.01 -17.70
CA LYS A 312 1.02 8.79 -18.85
C LYS A 312 1.78 8.29 -20.07
N GLU A 313 2.91 8.91 -20.40
CA GLU A 313 3.76 8.46 -21.50
C GLU A 313 4.18 6.99 -21.32
N LEU A 314 4.63 6.60 -20.11
CA LEU A 314 5.03 5.22 -19.82
C LEU A 314 3.84 4.24 -19.88
N LYS A 315 2.64 4.66 -19.47
CA LYS A 315 1.44 3.82 -19.59
C LYS A 315 1.08 3.58 -21.07
N ASP A 316 1.06 4.63 -21.87
CA ASP A 316 0.72 4.56 -23.29
C ASP A 316 1.73 3.70 -24.09
N GLU A 317 3.03 3.78 -23.76
CA GLU A 317 4.09 2.96 -24.39
C GLU A 317 4.00 1.49 -23.93
N GLY A 318 3.65 1.21 -22.68
CA GLY A 318 3.54 -0.15 -22.12
C GLY A 318 2.35 -0.95 -22.68
N GLU A 319 1.29 -0.31 -23.13
CA GLU A 319 0.15 -1.00 -23.80
C GLU A 319 0.51 -1.56 -25.18
N HIS A 320 1.61 -1.12 -25.79
CA HIS A 320 2.01 -1.55 -27.13
C HIS A 320 3.04 -2.69 -27.17
N ASP A 321 3.77 -2.98 -26.07
CA ASP A 321 4.92 -3.89 -26.12
C ASP A 321 4.93 -5.03 -25.09
N VAL A 322 3.94 -5.20 -24.23
CA VAL A 322 3.95 -6.28 -23.22
C VAL A 322 3.00 -7.40 -23.59
N GLU A 323 3.16 -8.01 -24.79
CA GLU A 323 2.96 -9.46 -24.91
C GLU A 323 4.16 -10.16 -24.24
N LEU A 324 4.14 -10.25 -22.91
CA LEU A 324 5.02 -11.16 -22.20
C LEU A 324 4.68 -12.58 -22.65
N HIS A 325 5.37 -13.03 -23.69
CA HIS A 325 5.47 -14.45 -24.04
C HIS A 325 6.17 -15.15 -22.87
N PHE A 326 5.43 -15.53 -21.85
CA PHE A 326 5.83 -16.64 -21.01
C PHE A 326 5.75 -17.88 -21.90
N GLY A 327 6.89 -18.24 -22.49
CA GLY A 327 7.04 -19.47 -23.24
C GLY A 327 6.61 -20.63 -22.35
N HIS A 328 5.44 -21.16 -22.64
CA HIS A 328 5.06 -22.49 -22.19
C HIS A 328 5.87 -23.42 -23.09
N ASP A 329 7.04 -23.80 -22.63
CA ASP A 329 7.74 -24.95 -23.17
C ASP A 329 6.91 -26.18 -22.78
N ASP A 330 5.95 -26.54 -23.64
CA ASP A 330 5.33 -27.85 -23.65
C ASP A 330 6.41 -28.85 -24.12
N ASP A 331 7.20 -29.35 -23.17
CA ASP A 331 8.04 -30.53 -23.35
C ASP A 331 7.10 -31.73 -23.51
N GLU A 332 6.61 -31.92 -24.76
CA GLU A 332 6.03 -33.20 -25.20
C GLU A 332 7.20 -34.21 -25.25
N GLY A 333 7.41 -34.89 -24.11
CA GLY A 333 8.26 -36.09 -24.06
C GLY A 333 7.66 -37.19 -24.90
N ASP A 334 8.24 -37.40 -26.08
CA ASP A 334 8.10 -38.64 -26.86
C ASP A 334 8.73 -39.79 -26.04
N ASP A 335 7.88 -40.62 -25.45
CA ASP A 335 8.25 -41.96 -24.98
C ASP A 335 8.16 -42.94 -26.19
N ASP A 336 9.34 -43.41 -26.67
CA ASP A 336 9.53 -44.67 -27.38
C ASP A 336 10.08 -45.78 -26.47
#